data_f5634bb5af825a7b470ba605161cc1fb
#
_entry.id   f5634bb5af825a7b470ba605161cc1fb
#
_cell.length_a   1.000
_cell.length_b   1.000
_cell.length_c   1.000
_cell.angle_alpha   90.00
_cell.angle_beta   90.00
_cell.angle_gamma   90.00
#
_symmetry.space_group_name_H-M   'P 1'
#
loop_
_entity.id
_entity.type
_entity.pdbx_description
1 polymer ?
#
loop_
_entity_poly.entity_id
_entity_poly.type
_entity_poly.pdbx_seq_one_letter_code
_entity_poly.pdbx_strand_id
1 'polypeptide(L)'
;MLTAEQEKAQYDLHQNQLDDPGYRKFLSRLSVPLLSSLTPEQNTGLDFGCGPGPLLAKMLSEAGKQMQVWDPFYAPEPKALQQKYHFVSCTEAIEHFINPAKEWSLWLDLLLPEAVLALMTKRYTDQSSFTNWHYKNDPTHVSFFSSKTFAYLAERDGFLLEIIGPDVILLQKITDHNVGS
;
A
#
# COMPACT_ATOMS: atom_id res chain seq x y z
N MET A 1 23.36 3.34 -0.99
CA MET A 1 22.13 3.25 -0.19
C MET A 1 22.14 4.44 0.76
N LEU A 2 21.05 5.17 0.86
CA LEU A 2 20.95 6.34 1.78
C LEU A 2 20.93 5.85 3.23
N THR A 3 21.40 6.71 4.16
CA THR A 3 21.15 6.51 5.58
C THR A 3 19.69 6.85 5.92
N ALA A 4 19.16 6.35 7.05
CA ALA A 4 17.79 6.68 7.49
C ALA A 4 17.53 8.19 7.60
N GLU A 5 18.55 8.96 8.03
CA GLU A 5 18.47 10.42 8.11
C GLU A 5 18.41 11.08 6.73
N GLN A 6 19.20 10.57 5.77
CA GLN A 6 19.19 11.06 4.40
C GLN A 6 17.88 10.71 3.68
N GLU A 7 17.36 9.51 3.92
CA GLU A 7 16.07 9.06 3.39
C GLU A 7 14.92 9.93 3.93
N LYS A 8 14.87 10.12 5.25
CA LYS A 8 13.88 11.01 5.87
C LYS A 8 13.95 12.44 5.33
N ALA A 9 15.16 12.97 5.12
CA ALA A 9 15.33 14.32 4.56
C ALA A 9 14.77 14.42 3.13
N GLN A 10 14.79 13.36 2.33
CA GLN A 10 14.15 13.34 1.02
C GLN A 10 12.61 13.34 1.16
N TYR A 11 12.05 12.58 2.11
CA TYR A 11 10.61 12.58 2.35
C TYR A 11 10.10 13.92 2.88
N ASP A 12 10.88 14.60 3.72
CA ASP A 12 10.53 15.93 4.25
C ASP A 12 10.44 17.02 3.15
N LEU A 13 11.00 16.77 1.95
CA LEU A 13 10.83 17.66 0.80
C LEU A 13 9.44 17.55 0.14
N HIS A 14 8.73 16.44 0.37
CA HIS A 14 7.38 16.23 -0.14
C HIS A 14 6.38 16.84 0.85
N GLN A 15 5.93 18.08 0.57
CA GLN A 15 4.92 18.76 1.38
C GLN A 15 3.51 18.25 1.04
N ASN A 16 3.17 17.06 1.55
CA ASN A 16 1.81 16.53 1.43
C ASN A 16 0.91 17.20 2.48
N GLN A 17 0.25 18.28 2.09
CA GLN A 17 -0.70 18.95 2.99
C GLN A 17 -2.02 18.15 3.03
N LEU A 18 -2.58 18.00 4.25
CA LEU A 18 -3.84 17.27 4.50
C LEU A 18 -5.06 17.83 3.75
N ASP A 19 -4.96 19.02 3.19
CA ASP A 19 -6.03 19.72 2.48
C ASP A 19 -5.69 19.98 0.99
N ASP A 20 -4.63 19.34 0.44
CA ASP A 20 -4.27 19.46 -0.98
C ASP A 20 -5.29 18.72 -1.87
N PRO A 21 -6.09 19.45 -2.68
CA PRO A 21 -7.08 18.83 -3.55
C PRO A 21 -6.45 17.95 -4.65
N GLY A 22 -5.24 18.30 -5.11
CA GLY A 22 -4.50 17.55 -6.12
C GLY A 22 -4.04 16.20 -5.58
N TYR A 23 -3.48 16.20 -4.37
CA TYR A 23 -3.05 15.00 -3.70
C TYR A 23 -4.25 14.11 -3.28
N ARG A 24 -5.34 14.73 -2.82
CA ARG A 24 -6.60 13.99 -2.56
C ARG A 24 -7.13 13.31 -3.82
N LYS A 25 -7.13 14.00 -4.98
CA LYS A 25 -7.51 13.41 -6.27
C LYS A 25 -6.57 12.27 -6.68
N PHE A 26 -5.28 12.40 -6.43
CA PHE A 26 -4.31 11.34 -6.69
C PHE A 26 -4.62 10.10 -5.84
N LEU A 27 -4.80 10.26 -4.53
CA LEU A 27 -5.11 9.17 -3.61
C LEU A 27 -6.50 8.54 -3.85
N SER A 28 -7.44 9.28 -4.47
CA SER A 28 -8.76 8.73 -4.82
C SER A 28 -8.67 7.58 -5.82
N ARG A 29 -7.58 7.47 -6.57
CA ARG A 29 -7.31 6.33 -7.47
C ARG A 29 -7.26 5.01 -6.73
N LEU A 30 -6.78 5.00 -5.48
CA LEU A 30 -6.79 3.84 -4.59
C LEU A 30 -8.03 3.81 -3.69
N SER A 31 -8.37 4.93 -3.04
CA SER A 31 -9.42 4.92 -2.01
C SER A 31 -10.80 4.58 -2.58
N VAL A 32 -11.12 5.01 -3.80
CA VAL A 32 -12.41 4.71 -4.43
C VAL A 32 -12.59 3.20 -4.70
N PRO A 33 -11.70 2.53 -5.43
CA PRO A 33 -11.84 1.09 -5.66
C PRO A 33 -11.70 0.28 -4.36
N LEU A 34 -10.83 0.68 -3.42
CA LEU A 34 -10.74 0.03 -2.11
C LEU A 34 -12.08 0.07 -1.38
N LEU A 35 -12.70 1.26 -1.24
CA LEU A 35 -13.99 1.39 -0.57
C LEU A 35 -15.09 0.59 -1.27
N SER A 36 -15.04 0.46 -2.60
CA SER A 36 -15.99 -0.33 -3.38
C SER A 36 -15.81 -1.84 -3.21
N SER A 37 -14.61 -2.29 -2.86
CA SER A 37 -14.31 -3.72 -2.63
C SER A 37 -14.64 -4.19 -1.20
N LEU A 38 -14.85 -3.26 -0.26
CA LEU A 38 -15.11 -3.58 1.13
C LEU A 38 -16.60 -3.77 1.41
N THR A 39 -16.94 -4.77 2.22
CA THR A 39 -18.29 -4.90 2.79
C THR A 39 -18.51 -3.89 3.93
N PRO A 40 -19.77 -3.65 4.37
CA PRO A 40 -20.04 -2.75 5.49
C PRO A 40 -19.34 -3.16 6.80
N GLU A 41 -19.16 -4.47 7.02
CA GLU A 41 -18.53 -5.05 8.21
C GLU A 41 -17.01 -4.85 8.20
N GLN A 42 -16.41 -4.71 7.03
CA GLN A 42 -14.97 -4.48 6.85
C GLN A 42 -14.64 -3.00 7.10
N ASN A 43 -14.54 -2.60 8.36
CA ASN A 43 -14.47 -1.20 8.77
C ASN A 43 -13.16 -0.77 9.43
N THR A 44 -12.23 -1.70 9.73
CA THR A 44 -10.93 -1.36 10.34
C THR A 44 -9.80 -1.47 9.34
N GLY A 45 -8.97 -0.43 9.25
CA GLY A 45 -7.87 -0.36 8.30
C GLY A 45 -6.57 0.18 8.90
N LEU A 46 -5.45 -0.20 8.27
CA LEU A 46 -4.11 0.34 8.53
C LEU A 46 -3.58 1.02 7.27
N ASP A 47 -3.14 2.26 7.39
CA ASP A 47 -2.35 2.95 6.37
C ASP A 47 -0.86 2.79 6.71
N PHE A 48 -0.18 1.89 5.99
CA PHE A 48 1.19 1.49 6.22
C PHE A 48 2.15 2.28 5.32
N GLY A 49 3.12 2.96 5.91
CA GLY A 49 3.96 3.91 5.20
C GLY A 49 3.20 5.22 4.93
N CYS A 50 2.48 5.72 5.93
CA CYS A 50 1.56 6.86 5.79
C CYS A 50 2.24 8.20 5.54
N GLY A 51 3.56 8.28 5.75
CA GLY A 51 4.33 9.51 5.62
C GLY A 51 3.95 10.61 6.63
N PRO A 52 4.45 11.84 6.43
CA PRO A 52 4.24 12.96 7.36
C PRO A 52 2.80 13.51 7.37
N GLY A 53 2.04 13.26 6.31
CA GLY A 53 0.65 13.73 6.18
C GLY A 53 -0.27 12.59 5.77
N PRO A 54 -0.90 11.85 6.72
CA PRO A 54 -1.69 10.65 6.44
C PRO A 54 -3.05 10.98 5.81
N LEU A 55 -3.03 11.60 4.62
CA LEU A 55 -4.24 12.05 3.92
C LEU A 55 -5.12 10.87 3.50
N LEU A 56 -4.54 9.74 3.10
CA LEU A 56 -5.32 8.57 2.74
C LEU A 56 -6.13 8.05 3.96
N ALA A 57 -5.48 7.94 5.11
CA ALA A 57 -6.16 7.53 6.34
C ALA A 57 -7.30 8.52 6.72
N LYS A 58 -7.07 9.84 6.54
CA LYS A 58 -8.11 10.87 6.73
C LYS A 58 -9.29 10.65 5.76
N MET A 59 -9.02 10.44 4.47
CA MET A 59 -10.07 10.20 3.47
C MET A 59 -10.91 8.95 3.77
N LEU A 60 -10.25 7.87 4.18
CA LEU A 60 -10.93 6.62 4.56
C LEU A 60 -11.73 6.79 5.86
N SER A 61 -11.23 7.58 6.82
CA SER A 61 -11.98 7.93 8.04
C SER A 61 -13.21 8.79 7.74
N GLU A 62 -13.11 9.75 6.82
CA GLU A 62 -14.24 10.54 6.33
C GLU A 62 -15.32 9.65 5.67
N ALA A 63 -14.90 8.52 5.07
CA ALA A 63 -15.79 7.49 4.52
C ALA A 63 -16.31 6.48 5.57
N GLY A 64 -16.09 6.74 6.86
CA GLY A 64 -16.60 5.92 7.96
C GLY A 64 -15.73 4.73 8.37
N LYS A 65 -14.49 4.63 7.89
CA LYS A 65 -13.56 3.57 8.29
C LYS A 65 -12.79 3.96 9.56
N GLN A 66 -12.48 2.97 10.40
CA GLN A 66 -11.64 3.14 11.60
C GLN A 66 -10.19 2.92 11.22
N MET A 67 -9.45 4.01 11.07
CA MET A 67 -8.08 3.95 10.57
C MET A 67 -7.04 3.99 11.69
N GLN A 68 -6.02 3.13 11.55
CA GLN A 68 -4.72 3.26 12.18
C GLN A 68 -3.70 3.67 11.12
N VAL A 69 -2.60 4.28 11.55
CA VAL A 69 -1.48 4.65 10.69
C VAL A 69 -0.19 4.07 11.27
N TRP A 70 0.74 3.71 10.39
CA TRP A 70 2.08 3.31 10.79
C TRP A 70 3.09 3.81 9.76
N ASP A 71 4.19 4.35 10.26
CA ASP A 71 5.32 4.78 9.45
C ASP A 71 6.58 4.79 10.34
N PRO A 72 7.73 4.28 9.87
CA PRO A 72 8.93 4.19 10.71
C PRO A 72 9.49 5.53 11.15
N PHE A 73 9.21 6.62 10.40
CA PHE A 73 9.73 7.96 10.68
C PHE A 73 8.69 8.87 11.30
N TYR A 74 7.41 8.74 10.90
CA TYR A 74 6.37 9.74 11.21
C TYR A 74 5.29 9.23 12.16
N ALA A 75 5.08 7.90 12.23
CA ALA A 75 4.08 7.26 13.08
C ALA A 75 4.59 5.88 13.58
N PRO A 76 5.72 5.82 14.34
CA PRO A 76 6.41 4.56 14.67
C PRO A 76 5.74 3.78 15.81
N GLU A 77 4.44 3.98 16.05
CA GLU A 77 3.72 3.31 17.14
C GLU A 77 3.59 1.79 16.90
N PRO A 78 4.31 0.95 17.66
CA PRO A 78 4.28 -0.50 17.45
C PRO A 78 2.90 -1.13 17.65
N LYS A 79 2.00 -0.45 18.35
CA LYS A 79 0.65 -0.91 18.67
C LYS A 79 -0.19 -1.16 17.41
N ALA A 80 0.04 -0.35 16.35
CA ALA A 80 -0.60 -0.52 15.06
C ALA A 80 -0.21 -1.85 14.37
N LEU A 81 0.95 -2.41 14.71
CA LEU A 81 1.43 -3.68 14.16
C LEU A 81 1.09 -4.91 15.04
N GLN A 82 0.27 -4.73 16.09
CA GLN A 82 -0.09 -5.79 17.04
C GLN A 82 -1.56 -6.23 16.92
N GLN A 83 -2.29 -5.71 15.96
CA GLN A 83 -3.69 -6.05 15.72
C GLN A 83 -3.95 -6.42 14.27
N LYS A 84 -5.12 -7.00 13.99
CA LYS A 84 -5.51 -7.40 12.64
C LYS A 84 -6.52 -6.43 12.05
N TYR A 85 -6.53 -6.34 10.71
CA TYR A 85 -7.31 -5.38 9.95
C TYR A 85 -8.13 -6.04 8.85
N HIS A 86 -9.25 -5.42 8.52
CA HIS A 86 -10.05 -5.78 7.34
C HIS A 86 -9.41 -5.30 6.04
N PHE A 87 -8.54 -4.29 6.12
CA PHE A 87 -7.71 -3.89 4.99
C PHE A 87 -6.41 -3.21 5.47
N VAL A 88 -5.39 -3.34 4.64
CA VAL A 88 -4.13 -2.60 4.77
C VAL A 88 -3.90 -1.84 3.48
N SER A 89 -3.62 -0.54 3.57
CA SER A 89 -3.19 0.29 2.44
C SER A 89 -1.71 0.62 2.53
N CYS A 90 -1.03 0.70 1.37
CA CYS A 90 0.34 1.17 1.26
C CYS A 90 0.47 1.93 -0.07
N THR A 91 0.64 3.26 0.01
CA THR A 91 0.69 4.14 -1.16
C THR A 91 2.03 4.80 -1.32
N GLU A 92 2.66 4.63 -2.50
CA GLU A 92 3.96 5.22 -2.84
C GLU A 92 5.00 5.01 -1.71
N ALA A 93 5.04 3.78 -1.14
CA ALA A 93 5.94 3.42 -0.06
C ALA A 93 6.63 2.06 -0.28
N ILE A 94 5.99 1.08 -0.90
CA ILE A 94 6.56 -0.26 -1.11
C ILE A 94 7.85 -0.23 -1.96
N GLU A 95 8.01 0.72 -2.85
CA GLU A 95 9.21 0.94 -3.66
C GLU A 95 10.44 1.36 -2.83
N HIS A 96 10.23 1.86 -1.63
CA HIS A 96 11.28 2.26 -0.70
C HIS A 96 11.76 1.13 0.21
N PHE A 97 11.06 0.00 0.25
CA PHE A 97 11.41 -1.10 1.15
C PHE A 97 12.66 -1.83 0.69
N ILE A 98 13.67 -1.86 1.55
CA ILE A 98 14.94 -2.57 1.31
C ILE A 98 14.71 -4.09 1.31
N ASN A 99 13.77 -4.58 2.12
CA ASN A 99 13.40 -5.99 2.19
C ASN A 99 11.88 -6.14 2.08
N PRO A 100 11.29 -5.93 0.89
CA PRO A 100 9.84 -5.96 0.72
C PRO A 100 9.20 -7.31 1.08
N ALA A 101 9.98 -8.40 1.09
CA ALA A 101 9.49 -9.70 1.54
C ALA A 101 9.17 -9.72 3.04
N LYS A 102 9.91 -8.97 3.85
CA LYS A 102 9.65 -8.83 5.29
C LYS A 102 8.34 -8.09 5.55
N GLU A 103 8.14 -6.95 4.90
CA GLU A 103 6.92 -6.17 5.03
C GLU A 103 5.72 -6.93 4.45
N TRP A 104 5.90 -7.66 3.36
CA TRP A 104 4.88 -8.55 2.81
C TRP A 104 4.43 -9.60 3.83
N SER A 105 5.37 -10.29 4.47
CA SER A 105 5.05 -11.28 5.51
C SER A 105 4.32 -10.65 6.69
N LEU A 106 4.73 -9.44 7.11
CA LEU A 106 4.03 -8.69 8.15
C LEU A 106 2.59 -8.37 7.76
N TRP A 107 2.33 -7.94 6.53
CA TRP A 107 0.98 -7.67 6.06
C TRP A 107 0.10 -8.93 6.06
N LEU A 108 0.66 -10.10 5.67
CA LEU A 108 -0.07 -11.36 5.75
C LEU A 108 -0.54 -11.67 7.19
N ASP A 109 0.31 -11.36 8.19
CA ASP A 109 -0.01 -11.54 9.59
C ASP A 109 -1.05 -10.53 10.11
N LEU A 110 -1.07 -9.32 9.56
CA LEU A 110 -1.99 -8.24 9.96
C LEU A 110 -3.38 -8.37 9.33
N LEU A 111 -3.53 -9.15 8.26
CA LEU A 111 -4.80 -9.28 7.54
C LEU A 111 -5.73 -10.30 8.18
N LEU A 112 -6.98 -9.90 8.41
CA LEU A 112 -8.10 -10.78 8.74
C LEU A 112 -8.44 -11.71 7.55
N PRO A 113 -9.25 -12.77 7.76
CA PRO A 113 -9.89 -13.48 6.64
C PRO A 113 -10.67 -12.52 5.73
N GLU A 114 -10.66 -12.76 4.43
CA GLU A 114 -11.34 -11.93 3.41
C GLU A 114 -10.87 -10.47 3.35
N ALA A 115 -9.80 -10.12 4.06
CA ALA A 115 -9.26 -8.77 4.09
C ALA A 115 -8.66 -8.36 2.74
N VAL A 116 -8.55 -7.05 2.52
CA VAL A 116 -7.98 -6.47 1.30
C VAL A 116 -6.63 -5.83 1.59
N LEU A 117 -5.60 -6.20 0.81
CA LEU A 117 -4.36 -5.46 0.73
C LEU A 117 -4.41 -4.54 -0.49
N ALA A 118 -4.35 -3.24 -0.27
CA ALA A 118 -4.47 -2.21 -1.29
C ALA A 118 -3.14 -1.47 -1.46
N LEU A 119 -2.51 -1.62 -2.62
CA LEU A 119 -1.21 -1.05 -2.90
C LEU A 119 -1.29 -0.02 -4.02
N MET A 120 -0.50 1.04 -3.91
CA MET A 120 -0.30 1.99 -4.98
C MET A 120 1.19 2.19 -5.19
N THR A 121 1.68 1.73 -6.32
CA THR A 121 3.07 1.88 -6.78
C THR A 121 3.12 1.72 -8.28
N LYS A 122 4.01 2.45 -8.94
CA LYS A 122 4.19 2.31 -10.39
C LYS A 122 4.81 0.97 -10.72
N ARG A 123 4.27 0.32 -11.76
CA ARG A 123 4.75 -0.97 -12.25
C ARG A 123 5.48 -0.80 -13.57
N TYR A 124 6.62 -1.47 -13.74
CA TYR A 124 7.25 -1.56 -15.05
C TYR A 124 6.55 -2.63 -15.91
N THR A 125 6.48 -2.42 -17.21
CA THR A 125 5.81 -3.33 -18.14
C THR A 125 6.77 -4.35 -18.75
N ASP A 126 7.96 -3.91 -19.12
CA ASP A 126 9.00 -4.72 -19.76
C ASP A 126 10.40 -4.15 -19.50
N GLN A 127 11.43 -4.88 -19.91
CA GLN A 127 12.82 -4.50 -19.69
C GLN A 127 13.22 -3.21 -20.43
N SER A 128 12.66 -2.96 -21.61
CA SER A 128 12.97 -1.76 -22.39
C SER A 128 12.38 -0.51 -21.75
N SER A 129 11.14 -0.60 -21.26
CA SER A 129 10.48 0.47 -20.51
C SER A 129 11.21 0.78 -19.21
N PHE A 130 11.70 -0.26 -18.50
CA PHE A 130 12.49 -0.09 -17.28
C PHE A 130 13.78 0.68 -17.51
N THR A 131 14.46 0.47 -18.64
CA THR A 131 15.74 1.14 -18.95
C THR A 131 15.59 2.66 -18.99
N ASN A 132 14.47 3.17 -19.51
CA ASN A 132 14.20 4.60 -19.67
C ASN A 132 13.24 5.16 -18.59
N TRP A 133 12.96 4.40 -17.56
CA TRP A 133 11.94 4.74 -16.58
C TRP A 133 12.44 5.74 -15.53
N HIS A 134 11.87 6.93 -15.50
CA HIS A 134 12.27 8.00 -14.58
C HIS A 134 12.08 7.62 -13.10
N TYR A 135 11.12 6.76 -12.80
CA TYR A 135 10.81 6.31 -11.45
C TYR A 135 11.97 5.63 -10.73
N LYS A 136 12.84 4.92 -11.47
CA LYS A 136 14.06 4.30 -10.94
C LYS A 136 15.18 5.29 -10.62
N ASN A 137 15.05 6.56 -11.06
CA ASN A 137 16.09 7.57 -10.86
C ASN A 137 15.96 8.26 -9.49
N ASP A 138 14.86 8.02 -8.77
CA ASP A 138 14.73 8.46 -7.39
C ASP A 138 15.68 7.63 -6.51
N PRO A 139 16.61 8.25 -5.77
CA PRO A 139 17.59 7.55 -4.98
C PRO A 139 16.99 6.78 -3.79
N THR A 140 15.74 7.05 -3.45
CA THR A 140 14.99 6.35 -2.39
C THR A 140 14.25 5.12 -2.91
N HIS A 141 14.05 4.99 -4.23
CA HIS A 141 13.40 3.82 -4.84
C HIS A 141 14.41 2.68 -5.00
N VAL A 142 14.26 1.64 -4.21
CA VAL A 142 15.16 0.49 -4.15
C VAL A 142 14.50 -0.83 -4.56
N SER A 143 13.16 -0.86 -4.62
CA SER A 143 12.37 -2.04 -5.02
C SER A 143 11.40 -1.70 -6.15
N PHE A 144 11.35 -2.57 -7.17
CA PHE A 144 10.54 -2.33 -8.37
C PHE A 144 9.67 -3.55 -8.68
N PHE A 145 8.43 -3.29 -9.02
CA PHE A 145 7.41 -4.32 -9.17
C PHE A 145 6.81 -4.33 -10.57
N SER A 146 6.35 -5.50 -11.00
CA SER A 146 5.59 -5.70 -12.23
C SER A 146 4.25 -6.36 -11.93
N SER A 147 3.36 -6.38 -12.92
CA SER A 147 2.11 -7.14 -12.79
C SER A 147 2.36 -8.63 -12.55
N LYS A 148 3.44 -9.20 -13.11
CA LYS A 148 3.84 -10.59 -12.88
C LYS A 148 4.26 -10.85 -11.44
N THR A 149 4.90 -9.87 -10.79
CA THR A 149 5.28 -9.97 -9.37
C THR A 149 4.04 -10.11 -8.51
N PHE A 150 3.04 -9.26 -8.71
CA PHE A 150 1.79 -9.32 -7.92
C PHE A 150 0.95 -10.55 -8.26
N ALA A 151 0.94 -11.01 -9.51
CA ALA A 151 0.27 -12.27 -9.89
C ALA A 151 0.90 -13.47 -9.18
N TYR A 152 2.23 -13.55 -9.14
CA TYR A 152 2.94 -14.59 -8.42
C TYR A 152 2.65 -14.56 -6.90
N LEU A 153 2.69 -13.37 -6.29
CA LEU A 153 2.42 -13.22 -4.86
C LEU A 153 0.96 -13.56 -4.52
N ALA A 154 0.01 -13.16 -5.36
CA ALA A 154 -1.39 -13.48 -5.19
C ALA A 154 -1.66 -14.99 -5.24
N GLU A 155 -1.09 -15.69 -6.24
CA GLU A 155 -1.18 -17.14 -6.36
C GLU A 155 -0.55 -17.87 -5.16
N ARG A 156 0.66 -17.45 -4.77
CA ARG A 156 1.40 -18.07 -3.67
C ARG A 156 0.69 -17.96 -2.33
N ASP A 157 0.08 -16.81 -2.05
CA ASP A 157 -0.41 -16.44 -0.71
C ASP A 157 -1.96 -16.42 -0.63
N GLY A 158 -2.65 -16.89 -1.69
CA GLY A 158 -4.09 -17.08 -1.69
C GLY A 158 -4.89 -15.77 -1.76
N PHE A 159 -4.60 -14.92 -2.75
CA PHE A 159 -5.35 -13.71 -3.03
C PHE A 159 -6.01 -13.73 -4.40
N LEU A 160 -7.18 -13.11 -4.48
CA LEU A 160 -7.71 -12.62 -5.75
C LEU A 160 -7.03 -11.29 -6.07
N LEU A 161 -6.44 -11.20 -7.25
CA LEU A 161 -5.73 -10.00 -7.71
C LEU A 161 -6.59 -9.18 -8.66
N GLU A 162 -6.74 -7.90 -8.37
CA GLU A 162 -7.26 -6.90 -9.30
C GLU A 162 -6.21 -5.81 -9.53
N ILE A 163 -5.93 -5.51 -10.80
CA ILE A 163 -5.00 -4.47 -11.21
C ILE A 163 -5.80 -3.35 -11.87
N ILE A 164 -5.72 -2.14 -11.29
CA ILE A 164 -6.48 -0.98 -11.73
C ILE A 164 -5.53 0.10 -12.24
N GLY A 165 -5.66 0.43 -13.51
CA GLY A 165 -4.79 1.42 -14.14
C GLY A 165 -3.29 1.07 -14.03
N PRO A 166 -2.41 2.09 -14.05
CA PRO A 166 -0.97 1.86 -14.10
C PRO A 166 -0.33 1.50 -12.76
N ASP A 167 -0.97 1.79 -11.64
CA ASP A 167 -0.32 1.84 -10.31
C ASP A 167 -1.14 1.31 -9.14
N VAL A 168 -2.42 0.99 -9.29
CA VAL A 168 -3.24 0.47 -8.20
C VAL A 168 -3.38 -1.04 -8.29
N ILE A 169 -3.20 -1.71 -7.16
CA ILE A 169 -3.27 -3.16 -6.99
C ILE A 169 -4.16 -3.45 -5.77
N LEU A 170 -5.23 -4.21 -5.97
CA LEU A 170 -6.03 -4.77 -4.89
C LEU A 170 -5.83 -6.28 -4.83
N LEU A 171 -5.60 -6.79 -3.62
CA LEU A 171 -5.41 -8.19 -3.32
C LEU A 171 -6.39 -8.58 -2.22
N GLN A 172 -7.45 -9.32 -2.58
CA GLN A 172 -8.43 -9.80 -1.62
C GLN A 172 -8.06 -11.20 -1.16
N LYS A 173 -7.89 -11.38 0.16
CA LYS A 173 -7.53 -12.68 0.75
C LYS A 173 -8.66 -13.68 0.57
N ILE A 174 -8.34 -14.84 -0.01
CA ILE A 174 -9.30 -15.94 -0.18
C ILE A 174 -9.39 -16.70 1.15
N THR A 175 -10.61 -17.02 1.59
CA THR A 175 -10.82 -18.02 2.65
C THR A 175 -11.04 -19.39 2.04
N ASP A 176 -10.52 -20.44 2.66
CA ASP A 176 -10.56 -21.85 2.17
C ASP A 176 -11.99 -22.41 1.99
N HIS A 177 -13.03 -21.61 2.23
CA HIS A 177 -14.43 -22.04 2.06
C HIS A 177 -14.94 -21.95 0.62
N ASN A 178 -14.17 -21.40 -0.34
CA ASN A 178 -14.56 -21.27 -1.76
C ASN A 178 -13.84 -22.25 -2.72
N VAL A 179 -13.12 -23.24 -2.22
CA VAL A 179 -12.52 -24.31 -3.05
C VAL A 179 -13.38 -25.57 -2.90
N GLY A 180 -14.61 -25.53 -3.44
CA GLY A 180 -15.46 -26.70 -3.39
C GLY A 180 -16.90 -26.44 -3.89
N SER A 181 -17.02 -26.28 -5.20
CA SER A 181 -18.29 -26.57 -5.90
C SER A 181 -17.99 -26.85 -7.38
#